data_8bb9bc64176a7fe7a8aac4d6f579c05f
#
_entry.id   8bb9bc64176a7fe7a8aac4d6f579c05f
#
_cell.length_a   1.000
_cell.length_b   1.000
_cell.length_c   1.000
_cell.angle_alpha   90.00
_cell.angle_beta   90.00
_cell.angle_gamma   90.00
#
_symmetry.space_group_name_H-M   'P 1'
#
loop_
_entity.id
_entity.type
_entity.pdbx_description
1 polymer ?
#
loop_
_entity_poly.entity_id
_entity_poly.type
_entity_poly.pdbx_seq_one_letter_code
_entity_poly.pdbx_strand_id
1 'polypeptide(L)'
;LINRTLLPLAATQLNGATTLTAEKFDSIDGLQHLDKVVDIDQSPIGRTPRSNPATYTGLFTPIRELFAQTPEAKARGYSAGRFSFNVKGGRCEACEGDGMIKVAMHFLPDMYVPCDACHGKRYNRETLEVGYKGKNISDVLEMTVEDAAEFFNAIPVIHRRLDTLMQVGLGYIRLGQAATTLSGGEAQRIRLATQIGSQLSGITYILDEPSIGLHQRDNHRLIGALRSLADGGNTVLVVEHDKDIMLAADYVFDMGPGAGEHGGKVVAHGT
;
A
#
# COMPACT_ATOMS: atom_id res chain seq x y z
N LEU A 1 23.60 -4.52 5.28
CA LEU A 1 23.45 -5.91 5.72
C LEU A 1 22.10 -6.48 5.31
N ILE A 2 20.96 -5.96 5.81
CA ILE A 2 19.64 -6.53 5.58
C ILE A 2 19.29 -6.53 4.08
N ASN A 3 19.19 -5.36 3.44
CA ASN A 3 18.69 -5.22 2.07
C ASN A 3 19.65 -5.74 0.98
N ARG A 4 20.96 -5.80 1.26
CA ARG A 4 21.95 -6.22 0.25
C ARG A 4 22.53 -7.63 0.47
N THR A 5 22.28 -8.23 1.64
CA THR A 5 22.81 -9.56 1.94
C THR A 5 21.71 -10.50 2.40
N LEU A 6 21.05 -10.24 3.54
CA LEU A 6 20.04 -11.16 4.10
C LEU A 6 18.84 -11.33 3.19
N LEU A 7 18.22 -10.23 2.73
CA LEU A 7 17.04 -10.25 1.89
C LEU A 7 17.29 -10.98 0.55
N PRO A 8 18.35 -10.67 -0.24
CA PRO A 8 18.64 -11.40 -1.46
C PRO A 8 18.89 -12.90 -1.25
N LEU A 9 19.59 -13.28 -0.18
CA LEU A 9 19.83 -14.68 0.16
C LEU A 9 18.53 -15.40 0.51
N ALA A 10 17.75 -14.84 1.43
CA ALA A 10 16.47 -15.41 1.83
C ALA A 10 15.50 -15.50 0.64
N ALA A 11 15.40 -14.46 -0.18
CA ALA A 11 14.54 -14.45 -1.36
C ALA A 11 14.96 -15.51 -2.39
N THR A 12 16.26 -15.72 -2.58
CA THR A 12 16.77 -16.75 -3.51
C THR A 12 16.48 -18.15 -2.96
N GLN A 13 16.76 -18.41 -1.69
CA GLN A 13 16.61 -19.74 -1.12
C GLN A 13 15.15 -20.11 -0.80
N LEU A 14 14.37 -19.18 -0.27
CA LEU A 14 13.01 -19.44 0.21
C LEU A 14 11.95 -19.17 -0.88
N ASN A 15 12.12 -18.10 -1.67
CA ASN A 15 11.14 -17.71 -2.70
C ASN A 15 11.54 -18.16 -4.12
N GLY A 16 12.75 -18.71 -4.32
CA GLY A 16 13.25 -19.07 -5.66
C GLY A 16 13.57 -17.87 -6.55
N ALA A 17 13.90 -16.70 -5.96
CA ALA A 17 14.24 -15.50 -6.73
C ALA A 17 15.56 -15.71 -7.51
N THR A 18 15.55 -15.45 -8.81
CA THR A 18 16.72 -15.65 -9.69
C THR A 18 17.46 -14.37 -10.06
N THR A 19 16.87 -13.20 -9.77
CA THR A 19 17.40 -11.89 -10.18
C THR A 19 18.14 -11.14 -9.08
N LEU A 20 18.06 -11.63 -7.83
CA LEU A 20 18.70 -11.02 -6.68
C LEU A 20 20.06 -11.66 -6.42
N THR A 21 21.08 -10.82 -6.20
CA THR A 21 22.43 -11.27 -5.84
C THR A 21 22.81 -10.66 -4.51
N ALA A 22 23.17 -11.52 -3.54
CA ALA A 22 23.67 -11.07 -2.26
C ALA A 22 25.10 -10.53 -2.37
N GLU A 23 25.43 -9.53 -1.54
CA GLU A 23 26.82 -9.09 -1.36
C GLU A 23 27.62 -10.19 -0.63
N LYS A 24 28.95 -10.07 -0.68
CA LYS A 24 29.87 -11.06 -0.10
C LYS A 24 29.58 -11.22 1.41
N PHE A 25 29.55 -12.46 1.84
CA PHE A 25 29.37 -12.87 3.25
C PHE A 25 30.14 -14.17 3.48
N ASP A 26 30.46 -14.48 4.72
CA ASP A 26 31.20 -15.71 5.06
C ASP A 26 30.26 -16.91 5.19
N SER A 27 29.24 -16.81 6.05
CA SER A 27 28.23 -17.84 6.25
C SER A 27 26.92 -17.27 6.75
N ILE A 28 25.83 -18.01 6.55
CA ILE A 28 24.53 -17.75 7.14
C ILE A 28 23.91 -19.08 7.57
N ASP A 29 23.40 -19.12 8.80
CA ASP A 29 22.71 -20.27 9.37
C ASP A 29 21.29 -19.86 9.77
N GLY A 30 20.37 -20.83 9.84
CA GLY A 30 19.01 -20.61 10.33
C GLY A 30 17.97 -20.35 9.27
N LEU A 31 18.29 -20.17 7.98
CA LEU A 31 17.32 -19.96 6.91
C LEU A 31 16.32 -21.13 6.78
N GLN A 32 16.69 -22.32 7.20
CA GLN A 32 15.80 -23.50 7.22
C GLN A 32 14.62 -23.38 8.20
N HIS A 33 14.63 -22.38 9.08
CA HIS A 33 13.54 -22.10 10.02
C HIS A 33 12.55 -21.06 9.49
N LEU A 34 12.79 -20.54 8.29
CA LEU A 34 11.95 -19.54 7.63
C LEU A 34 11.29 -20.15 6.39
N ASP A 35 10.00 -19.90 6.19
CA ASP A 35 9.27 -20.45 5.05
C ASP A 35 9.32 -19.52 3.83
N LYS A 36 9.16 -18.24 4.05
CA LYS A 36 9.09 -17.23 2.99
C LYS A 36 9.54 -15.86 3.49
N VAL A 37 10.13 -15.05 2.58
CA VAL A 37 10.46 -13.66 2.88
C VAL A 37 9.69 -12.71 1.98
N VAL A 38 9.23 -11.60 2.54
CA VAL A 38 8.54 -10.51 1.83
C VAL A 38 9.18 -9.19 2.22
N ASP A 39 9.69 -8.48 1.22
CA ASP A 39 10.18 -7.11 1.37
C ASP A 39 9.04 -6.12 1.26
N ILE A 40 8.89 -5.26 2.26
CA ILE A 40 7.93 -4.15 2.26
C ILE A 40 8.73 -2.86 2.06
N ASP A 41 9.12 -2.61 0.82
CA ASP A 41 9.95 -1.48 0.41
C ASP A 41 9.14 -0.18 0.22
N GLN A 42 9.85 0.92 -0.02
CA GLN A 42 9.29 2.26 -0.24
C GLN A 42 9.08 2.58 -1.73
N SER A 43 9.19 1.61 -2.63
CA SER A 43 8.96 1.84 -4.06
C SER A 43 7.51 2.23 -4.33
N PRO A 44 7.22 3.00 -5.38
CA PRO A 44 5.85 3.39 -5.70
C PRO A 44 4.93 2.18 -5.91
N ILE A 45 3.68 2.23 -5.43
CA ILE A 45 2.65 1.18 -5.64
C ILE A 45 2.14 1.14 -7.10
N GLY A 46 2.61 2.03 -7.94
CA GLY A 46 2.32 2.09 -9.37
C GLY A 46 2.99 3.30 -10.02
N ARG A 47 3.10 3.25 -11.34
CA ARG A 47 3.82 4.27 -12.13
C ARG A 47 2.90 5.18 -12.94
N THR A 48 1.60 5.00 -12.85
CA THR A 48 0.62 5.75 -13.62
C THR A 48 -0.46 6.35 -12.70
N PRO A 49 -1.19 7.39 -13.12
CA PRO A 49 -2.30 7.96 -12.37
C PRO A 49 -3.47 6.98 -12.11
N ARG A 50 -3.54 5.85 -12.84
CA ARG A 50 -4.54 4.78 -12.63
C ARG A 50 -4.30 3.97 -11.38
N SER A 51 -3.04 3.84 -10.97
CA SER A 51 -2.69 3.16 -9.72
C SER A 51 -3.02 4.07 -8.55
N ASN A 52 -3.76 3.56 -7.58
CA ASN A 52 -4.17 4.28 -6.38
C ASN A 52 -4.38 3.30 -5.20
N PRO A 53 -4.53 3.80 -3.96
CA PRO A 53 -4.74 2.95 -2.80
C PRO A 53 -5.89 1.96 -2.95
N ALA A 54 -7.04 2.38 -3.48
CA ALA A 54 -8.22 1.52 -3.63
C ALA A 54 -7.98 0.35 -4.61
N THR A 55 -7.25 0.57 -5.70
CA THR A 55 -6.94 -0.49 -6.67
C THR A 55 -5.86 -1.42 -6.16
N TYR A 56 -4.82 -0.90 -5.51
CA TYR A 56 -3.69 -1.68 -5.02
C TYR A 56 -4.11 -2.65 -3.90
N THR A 57 -4.92 -2.19 -2.96
CA THR A 57 -5.43 -3.03 -1.86
C THR A 57 -6.57 -3.96 -2.26
N GLY A 58 -7.02 -3.89 -3.52
CA GLY A 58 -8.18 -4.63 -4.00
C GLY A 58 -9.52 -4.13 -3.42
N LEU A 59 -9.53 -3.01 -2.70
CA LEU A 59 -10.73 -2.39 -2.12
C LEU A 59 -11.72 -1.96 -3.20
N PHE A 60 -11.24 -1.55 -4.36
CA PHE A 60 -12.09 -1.03 -5.42
C PHE A 60 -13.01 -2.07 -6.05
N THR A 61 -12.66 -3.35 -6.00
CA THR A 61 -13.50 -4.44 -6.53
C THR A 61 -14.84 -4.55 -5.81
N PRO A 62 -14.91 -4.75 -4.48
CA PRO A 62 -16.19 -4.81 -3.78
C PRO A 62 -16.96 -3.48 -3.83
N ILE A 63 -16.30 -2.32 -3.95
CA ILE A 63 -16.98 -1.04 -4.16
C ILE A 63 -17.72 -1.04 -5.51
N ARG A 64 -17.07 -1.45 -6.60
CA ARG A 64 -17.71 -1.54 -7.93
C ARG A 64 -18.88 -2.54 -7.95
N GLU A 65 -18.72 -3.65 -7.27
CA GLU A 65 -19.78 -4.67 -7.12
C GLU A 65 -20.99 -4.10 -6.36
N LEU A 66 -20.76 -3.33 -5.30
CA LEU A 66 -21.81 -2.65 -4.56
C LEU A 66 -22.57 -1.65 -5.44
N PHE A 67 -21.88 -0.83 -6.23
CA PHE A 67 -22.50 0.10 -7.17
C PHE A 67 -23.34 -0.64 -8.22
N ALA A 68 -22.86 -1.76 -8.74
CA ALA A 68 -23.62 -2.59 -9.68
C ALA A 68 -24.90 -3.20 -9.07
N GLN A 69 -24.97 -3.32 -7.74
CA GLN A 69 -26.16 -3.83 -7.05
C GLN A 69 -27.22 -2.74 -6.78
N THR A 70 -26.93 -1.48 -7.01
CA THR A 70 -27.91 -0.39 -6.83
C THR A 70 -29.10 -0.56 -7.78
N PRO A 71 -30.31 -0.15 -7.36
CA PRO A 71 -31.51 -0.25 -8.23
C PRO A 71 -31.33 0.43 -9.58
N GLU A 72 -30.68 1.58 -9.60
CA GLU A 72 -30.44 2.36 -10.81
C GLU A 72 -29.46 1.65 -11.76
N ALA A 73 -28.35 1.09 -11.25
CA ALA A 73 -27.43 0.29 -12.05
C ALA A 73 -28.10 -0.92 -12.67
N LYS A 74 -28.91 -1.64 -11.88
CA LYS A 74 -29.68 -2.80 -12.35
C LYS A 74 -30.68 -2.43 -13.44
N ALA A 75 -31.42 -1.33 -13.26
CA ALA A 75 -32.39 -0.85 -14.24
C ALA A 75 -31.72 -0.47 -15.59
N ARG A 76 -30.48 -0.03 -15.56
CA ARG A 76 -29.66 0.33 -16.73
C ARG A 76 -28.85 -0.85 -17.29
N GLY A 77 -28.89 -2.04 -16.65
CA GLY A 77 -28.07 -3.21 -17.02
C GLY A 77 -26.56 -3.00 -16.80
N TYR A 78 -26.16 -2.17 -15.83
CA TYR A 78 -24.78 -1.88 -15.54
C TYR A 78 -24.16 -2.96 -14.63
N SER A 79 -23.10 -3.59 -15.11
CA SER A 79 -22.29 -4.53 -14.33
C SER A 79 -21.15 -3.79 -13.60
N ALA A 80 -20.41 -4.49 -12.73
CA ALA A 80 -19.26 -3.96 -12.02
C ALA A 80 -18.17 -3.38 -12.97
N GLY A 81 -18.09 -3.90 -14.20
CA GLY A 81 -17.20 -3.38 -15.24
C GLY A 81 -17.50 -1.93 -15.63
N ARG A 82 -18.76 -1.51 -15.58
CA ARG A 82 -19.18 -0.13 -15.85
C ARG A 82 -18.53 0.87 -14.91
N PHE A 83 -18.30 0.48 -13.67
CA PHE A 83 -17.69 1.31 -12.62
C PHE A 83 -16.16 1.17 -12.54
N SER A 84 -15.54 0.53 -13.55
CA SER A 84 -14.08 0.49 -13.69
C SER A 84 -13.60 1.61 -14.61
N PHE A 85 -12.68 2.44 -14.14
CA PHE A 85 -12.02 3.44 -14.99
C PHE A 85 -10.96 2.84 -15.94
N ASN A 86 -10.64 1.53 -15.81
CA ASN A 86 -9.70 0.84 -16.70
C ASN A 86 -10.38 0.18 -17.90
N VAL A 87 -11.71 0.09 -17.91
CA VAL A 87 -12.48 -0.63 -18.92
C VAL A 87 -13.36 0.35 -19.70
N LYS A 88 -13.46 0.17 -21.03
CA LYS A 88 -14.37 0.95 -21.88
C LYS A 88 -15.82 0.77 -21.44
N GLY A 89 -16.63 1.79 -21.72
CA GLY A 89 -18.07 1.81 -21.46
C GLY A 89 -18.47 2.75 -20.33
N GLY A 90 -17.78 2.74 -19.17
CA GLY A 90 -18.10 3.66 -18.06
C GLY A 90 -17.08 4.76 -17.85
N ARG A 91 -15.85 4.60 -18.34
CA ARG A 91 -14.78 5.57 -18.20
C ARG A 91 -14.95 6.76 -19.12
N CYS A 92 -14.31 7.87 -18.80
CA CYS A 92 -14.12 8.98 -19.72
C CYS A 92 -13.18 8.54 -20.85
N GLU A 93 -13.62 8.59 -22.10
CA GLU A 93 -12.78 8.16 -23.22
C GLU A 93 -11.74 9.24 -23.63
N ALA A 94 -11.93 10.51 -23.27
CA ALA A 94 -10.95 11.56 -23.55
C ALA A 94 -9.63 11.37 -22.79
N CYS A 95 -9.68 10.94 -21.53
CA CYS A 95 -8.51 10.62 -20.71
C CYS A 95 -8.35 9.12 -20.45
N GLU A 96 -9.17 8.29 -21.10
CA GLU A 96 -9.19 6.84 -20.93
C GLU A 96 -9.28 6.36 -19.46
N GLY A 97 -9.91 7.17 -18.60
CA GLY A 97 -10.09 6.89 -17.19
C GLY A 97 -8.94 7.37 -16.27
N ASP A 98 -7.93 8.03 -16.81
CA ASP A 98 -6.84 8.60 -16.01
C ASP A 98 -7.29 9.78 -15.14
N GLY A 99 -8.34 10.50 -15.56
CA GLY A 99 -8.77 11.76 -14.96
C GLY A 99 -7.84 12.92 -15.29
N MET A 100 -6.67 12.63 -15.81
CA MET A 100 -5.60 13.56 -16.16
C MET A 100 -5.17 13.34 -17.61
N ILE A 101 -4.66 14.38 -18.25
CA ILE A 101 -4.04 14.32 -19.57
C ILE A 101 -2.55 14.59 -19.39
N LYS A 102 -1.74 13.69 -19.93
CA LYS A 102 -0.28 13.84 -19.94
C LYS A 102 0.12 14.84 -21.02
N VAL A 103 0.78 15.91 -20.63
CA VAL A 103 1.41 16.88 -21.51
C VAL A 103 2.91 16.59 -21.54
N ALA A 104 3.37 16.04 -22.67
CA ALA A 104 4.78 15.75 -22.88
C ALA A 104 5.57 17.05 -23.09
N MET A 105 6.64 17.22 -22.33
CA MET A 105 7.56 18.35 -22.46
C MET A 105 8.94 17.86 -22.92
N HIS A 106 9.47 18.40 -24.03
CA HIS A 106 10.71 17.91 -24.66
C HIS A 106 11.96 17.97 -23.76
N PHE A 107 12.01 18.90 -22.80
CA PHE A 107 13.21 19.10 -21.93
C PHE A 107 12.88 19.16 -20.43
N LEU A 108 11.62 18.95 -20.05
CA LEU A 108 11.14 18.97 -18.68
C LEU A 108 10.39 17.67 -18.38
N PRO A 109 10.24 17.29 -17.10
CA PRO A 109 9.38 16.17 -16.73
C PRO A 109 7.96 16.35 -17.28
N ASP A 110 7.34 15.25 -17.71
CA ASP A 110 5.96 15.24 -18.16
C ASP A 110 5.03 15.86 -17.11
N MET A 111 4.14 16.74 -17.56
CA MET A 111 3.13 17.36 -16.70
C MET A 111 1.78 16.69 -16.87
N TYR A 112 1.04 16.53 -15.79
CA TYR A 112 -0.32 16.00 -15.79
C TYR A 112 -1.30 17.12 -15.46
N VAL A 113 -2.26 17.36 -16.35
CA VAL A 113 -3.33 18.35 -16.17
C VAL A 113 -4.69 17.65 -16.06
N PRO A 114 -5.65 18.17 -15.28
CA PRO A 114 -6.98 17.59 -15.21
C PRO A 114 -7.61 17.49 -16.60
N CYS A 115 -8.32 16.42 -16.89
CA CYS A 115 -9.03 16.23 -18.14
C CYS A 115 -10.22 17.19 -18.23
N ASP A 116 -10.27 18.02 -19.28
CA ASP A 116 -11.35 19.01 -19.48
C ASP A 116 -12.73 18.35 -19.70
N ALA A 117 -12.78 17.14 -20.26
CA ALA A 117 -14.03 16.44 -20.53
C ALA A 117 -14.69 15.87 -19.25
N CYS A 118 -13.92 15.35 -18.32
CA CYS A 118 -14.45 14.76 -17.08
C CYS A 118 -14.08 15.54 -15.82
N HIS A 119 -13.31 16.61 -15.92
CA HIS A 119 -12.84 17.44 -14.81
C HIS A 119 -12.22 16.63 -13.67
N GLY A 120 -11.37 15.66 -14.03
CA GLY A 120 -10.71 14.75 -13.07
C GLY A 120 -11.53 13.56 -12.61
N LYS A 121 -12.83 13.47 -12.94
CA LYS A 121 -13.74 12.46 -12.40
C LYS A 121 -13.56 11.04 -12.95
N ARG A 122 -12.75 10.85 -13.99
CA ARG A 122 -12.41 9.54 -14.60
C ARG A 122 -13.53 8.84 -15.37
N TYR A 123 -14.80 9.20 -15.19
CA TYR A 123 -15.98 8.51 -15.73
C TYR A 123 -16.77 9.40 -16.68
N ASN A 124 -17.58 8.76 -17.52
CA ASN A 124 -18.57 9.47 -18.32
C ASN A 124 -19.79 9.87 -17.46
N ARG A 125 -20.62 10.76 -18.00
CA ARG A 125 -21.76 11.36 -17.30
C ARG A 125 -22.77 10.29 -16.84
N GLU A 126 -23.09 9.32 -17.69
CA GLU A 126 -24.10 8.30 -17.43
C GLU A 126 -23.70 7.39 -16.26
N THR A 127 -22.40 7.09 -16.10
CA THR A 127 -21.88 6.32 -14.96
C THR A 127 -21.95 7.13 -13.67
N LEU A 128 -21.68 8.45 -13.74
CA LEU A 128 -21.73 9.35 -12.58
C LEU A 128 -23.15 9.63 -12.07
N GLU A 129 -24.19 9.35 -12.87
CA GLU A 129 -25.58 9.46 -12.44
C GLU A 129 -25.97 8.37 -11.43
N VAL A 130 -25.28 7.21 -11.44
CA VAL A 130 -25.53 6.14 -10.49
C VAL A 130 -24.93 6.48 -9.15
N GLY A 131 -25.75 6.46 -8.10
CA GLY A 131 -25.35 6.80 -6.73
C GLY A 131 -25.62 5.69 -5.71
N TYR A 132 -24.79 5.66 -4.69
CA TYR A 132 -24.99 4.91 -3.46
C TYR A 132 -24.93 5.85 -2.27
N LYS A 133 -25.97 5.88 -1.43
CA LYS A 133 -26.10 6.85 -0.32
C LYS A 133 -25.82 8.30 -0.74
N GLY A 134 -26.27 8.72 -1.92
CA GLY A 134 -26.08 10.09 -2.44
C GLY A 134 -24.70 10.42 -2.97
N LYS A 135 -23.80 9.44 -3.10
CA LYS A 135 -22.45 9.60 -3.66
C LYS A 135 -22.28 8.75 -4.92
N ASN A 136 -21.69 9.29 -5.97
CA ASN A 136 -21.30 8.52 -7.14
C ASN A 136 -19.92 7.87 -6.97
N ILE A 137 -19.51 7.04 -7.92
CA ILE A 137 -18.26 6.31 -7.84
C ILE A 137 -17.00 7.22 -7.81
N SER A 138 -17.05 8.38 -8.45
CA SER A 138 -15.98 9.37 -8.41
C SER A 138 -15.90 10.05 -7.05
N ASP A 139 -17.04 10.39 -6.43
CA ASP A 139 -17.09 10.97 -5.10
C ASP A 139 -16.48 10.01 -4.08
N VAL A 140 -16.70 8.70 -4.22
CA VAL A 140 -16.09 7.68 -3.36
C VAL A 140 -14.57 7.64 -3.51
N LEU A 141 -14.04 7.76 -4.73
CA LEU A 141 -12.60 7.81 -4.94
C LEU A 141 -11.93 9.06 -4.32
N GLU A 142 -12.69 10.15 -4.18
CA GLU A 142 -12.23 11.38 -3.53
C GLU A 142 -12.32 11.35 -2.00
N MET A 143 -13.03 10.38 -1.40
CA MET A 143 -13.09 10.23 0.05
C MET A 143 -11.71 9.89 0.61
N THR A 144 -11.42 10.40 1.80
CA THR A 144 -10.32 9.89 2.61
C THR A 144 -10.63 8.45 3.07
N VAL A 145 -9.61 7.70 3.47
CA VAL A 145 -9.82 6.36 4.05
C VAL A 145 -10.73 6.43 5.27
N GLU A 146 -10.57 7.47 6.11
CA GLU A 146 -11.37 7.69 7.31
C GLU A 146 -12.85 7.96 6.96
N ASP A 147 -13.13 8.89 6.05
CA ASP A 147 -14.48 9.17 5.57
C ASP A 147 -15.14 7.93 4.94
N ALA A 148 -14.37 7.19 4.17
CA ALA A 148 -14.85 5.96 3.52
C ALA A 148 -15.14 4.86 4.55
N ALA A 149 -14.37 4.74 5.63
CA ALA A 149 -14.62 3.77 6.69
C ALA A 149 -15.96 4.04 7.37
N GLU A 150 -16.28 5.30 7.64
CA GLU A 150 -17.59 5.69 8.15
C GLU A 150 -18.72 5.45 7.13
N PHE A 151 -18.51 5.85 5.88
CA PHE A 151 -19.49 5.71 4.79
C PHE A 151 -19.88 4.26 4.52
N PHE A 152 -18.90 3.34 4.56
CA PHE A 152 -19.08 1.91 4.30
C PHE A 152 -19.16 1.05 5.57
N ASN A 153 -19.42 1.63 6.73
CA ASN A 153 -19.47 0.91 8.02
C ASN A 153 -20.38 -0.31 8.02
N ALA A 154 -21.49 -0.27 7.24
CA ALA A 154 -22.45 -1.37 7.11
C ALA A 154 -22.04 -2.45 6.10
N ILE A 155 -20.89 -2.32 5.41
CA ILE A 155 -20.43 -3.25 4.39
C ILE A 155 -19.13 -3.93 4.85
N PRO A 156 -19.18 -5.10 5.52
CA PRO A 156 -18.03 -5.68 6.22
C PRO A 156 -16.81 -5.95 5.33
N VAL A 157 -17.02 -6.35 4.06
CA VAL A 157 -15.94 -6.65 3.11
C VAL A 157 -15.14 -5.40 2.75
N ILE A 158 -15.83 -4.25 2.63
CA ILE A 158 -15.20 -2.96 2.33
C ILE A 158 -14.56 -2.41 3.61
N HIS A 159 -15.31 -2.38 4.71
CA HIS A 159 -14.90 -1.83 5.99
C HIS A 159 -13.61 -2.48 6.50
N ARG A 160 -13.51 -3.80 6.50
CA ARG A 160 -12.31 -4.53 6.93
C ARG A 160 -11.03 -4.07 6.22
N ARG A 161 -11.11 -3.82 4.90
CA ARG A 161 -9.95 -3.33 4.13
C ARG A 161 -9.60 -1.88 4.43
N LEU A 162 -10.61 -1.06 4.73
CA LEU A 162 -10.40 0.32 5.18
C LEU A 162 -9.76 0.34 6.57
N ASP A 163 -10.17 -0.57 7.46
CA ASP A 163 -9.59 -0.71 8.79
C ASP A 163 -8.09 -1.04 8.74
N THR A 164 -7.64 -1.91 7.81
CA THR A 164 -6.22 -2.19 7.69
C THR A 164 -5.41 -0.97 7.25
N LEU A 165 -5.97 -0.10 6.40
CA LEU A 165 -5.36 1.18 6.05
C LEU A 165 -5.35 2.18 7.22
N MET A 166 -6.41 2.20 8.02
CA MET A 166 -6.49 3.01 9.25
C MET A 166 -5.45 2.56 10.29
N GLN A 167 -5.25 1.25 10.45
CA GLN A 167 -4.29 0.66 11.39
C GLN A 167 -2.84 1.06 11.09
N VAL A 168 -2.50 1.29 9.84
CA VAL A 168 -1.16 1.75 9.44
C VAL A 168 -1.03 3.28 9.35
N GLY A 169 -2.00 4.04 9.90
CA GLY A 169 -1.95 5.50 9.96
C GLY A 169 -2.25 6.21 8.64
N LEU A 170 -2.97 5.58 7.71
CA LEU A 170 -3.30 6.14 6.38
C LEU A 170 -4.75 6.67 6.28
N GLY A 171 -5.35 7.07 7.40
CA GLY A 171 -6.73 7.60 7.40
C GLY A 171 -6.93 8.84 6.52
N TYR A 172 -5.90 9.65 6.37
CA TYR A 172 -5.94 10.94 5.66
C TYR A 172 -5.78 10.86 4.15
N ILE A 173 -5.27 9.75 3.58
CA ILE A 173 -5.08 9.63 2.14
C ILE A 173 -6.42 9.39 1.44
N ARG A 174 -6.55 9.85 0.18
CA ARG A 174 -7.75 9.59 -0.62
C ARG A 174 -7.69 8.22 -1.27
N LEU A 175 -8.84 7.55 -1.40
CA LEU A 175 -8.94 6.24 -2.03
C LEU A 175 -8.43 6.22 -3.47
N GLY A 176 -8.76 7.26 -4.25
CA GLY A 176 -8.36 7.44 -5.64
C GLY A 176 -7.09 8.26 -5.84
N GLN A 177 -6.33 8.58 -4.78
CA GLN A 177 -5.08 9.34 -4.88
C GLN A 177 -4.10 8.64 -5.82
N ALA A 178 -3.59 9.36 -6.81
CA ALA A 178 -2.65 8.78 -7.77
C ALA A 178 -1.36 8.29 -7.06
N ALA A 179 -0.92 7.09 -7.39
CA ALA A 179 0.28 6.48 -6.79
C ALA A 179 1.54 7.36 -6.94
N THR A 180 1.59 8.14 -8.01
CA THR A 180 2.71 9.08 -8.29
C THR A 180 2.77 10.28 -7.35
N THR A 181 1.72 10.52 -6.55
CA THR A 181 1.65 11.61 -5.57
C THR A 181 1.86 11.12 -4.13
N LEU A 182 2.00 9.82 -3.94
CA LEU A 182 2.27 9.22 -2.63
C LEU A 182 3.77 9.30 -2.31
N SER A 183 4.09 9.56 -1.05
CA SER A 183 5.45 9.42 -0.53
C SER A 183 5.87 7.95 -0.45
N GLY A 184 7.18 7.69 -0.35
CA GLY A 184 7.68 6.33 -0.17
C GLY A 184 7.12 5.65 1.08
N GLY A 185 7.03 6.37 2.19
CA GLY A 185 6.45 5.85 3.44
C GLY A 185 4.95 5.52 3.31
N GLU A 186 4.17 6.32 2.58
CA GLU A 186 2.76 6.01 2.31
C GLU A 186 2.62 4.75 1.44
N ALA A 187 3.44 4.62 0.39
CA ALA A 187 3.47 3.45 -0.47
C ALA A 187 3.83 2.18 0.33
N GLN A 188 4.82 2.25 1.20
CA GLN A 188 5.23 1.17 2.09
C GLN A 188 4.10 0.76 3.03
N ARG A 189 3.43 1.71 3.68
CA ARG A 189 2.31 1.43 4.59
C ARG A 189 1.09 0.86 3.87
N ILE A 190 0.82 1.25 2.61
CA ILE A 190 -0.23 0.62 1.80
C ILE A 190 0.11 -0.86 1.54
N ARG A 191 1.38 -1.19 1.26
CA ARG A 191 1.82 -2.59 1.14
C ARG A 191 1.65 -3.35 2.46
N LEU A 192 2.07 -2.74 3.57
CA LEU A 192 1.92 -3.31 4.91
C LEU A 192 0.44 -3.64 5.20
N ALA A 193 -0.49 -2.69 4.95
CA ALA A 193 -1.92 -2.91 5.11
C ALA A 193 -2.44 -4.10 4.29
N THR A 194 -1.90 -4.29 3.07
CA THR A 194 -2.27 -5.42 2.22
C THR A 194 -1.82 -6.76 2.82
N GLN A 195 -0.65 -6.80 3.47
CA GLN A 195 -0.14 -8.00 4.13
C GLN A 195 -0.94 -8.35 5.39
N ILE A 196 -1.27 -7.36 6.22
CA ILE A 196 -2.15 -7.54 7.39
C ILE A 196 -3.50 -8.12 6.95
N GLY A 197 -4.07 -7.59 5.88
CA GLY A 197 -5.35 -8.05 5.32
C GLY A 197 -5.33 -9.47 4.75
N SER A 198 -4.14 -10.02 4.41
CA SER A 198 -3.99 -11.36 3.85
C SER A 198 -4.10 -12.48 4.88
N GLN A 199 -3.87 -12.19 6.17
CA GLN A 199 -3.87 -13.16 7.28
C GLN A 199 -2.96 -14.38 7.04
N LEU A 200 -1.85 -14.20 6.34
CA LEU A 200 -0.85 -15.25 6.13
C LEU A 200 0.00 -15.43 7.38
N SER A 201 0.52 -16.66 7.59
CA SER A 201 1.46 -17.02 8.66
C SER A 201 2.73 -17.65 8.08
N GLY A 202 3.81 -17.72 8.88
CA GLY A 202 5.08 -18.28 8.44
C GLY A 202 5.89 -17.35 7.52
N ILE A 203 5.50 -16.09 7.40
CA ILE A 203 6.19 -15.11 6.55
C ILE A 203 7.22 -14.33 7.38
N THR A 204 8.39 -14.10 6.81
CA THR A 204 9.36 -13.13 7.31
C THR A 204 9.19 -11.82 6.56
N TYR A 205 8.67 -10.80 7.23
CA TYR A 205 8.53 -9.45 6.68
C TYR A 205 9.77 -8.62 6.99
N ILE A 206 10.31 -7.94 5.99
CA ILE A 206 11.43 -7.01 6.13
C ILE A 206 10.93 -5.61 5.82
N LEU A 207 11.14 -4.67 6.74
CA LEU A 207 10.75 -3.26 6.60
C LEU A 207 11.95 -2.36 6.92
N ASP A 208 12.17 -1.36 6.09
CA ASP A 208 13.20 -0.35 6.28
C ASP A 208 12.55 0.99 6.57
N GLU A 209 12.81 1.54 7.76
CA GLU A 209 12.28 2.83 8.26
C GLU A 209 10.76 3.02 8.03
N PRO A 210 9.88 2.10 8.49
CA PRO A 210 8.44 2.20 8.23
C PRO A 210 7.78 3.39 8.94
N SER A 211 8.42 4.01 9.93
CA SER A 211 7.94 5.22 10.60
C SER A 211 8.13 6.50 9.78
N ILE A 212 8.88 6.44 8.67
CA ILE A 212 9.23 7.64 7.89
C ILE A 212 7.98 8.40 7.44
N GLY A 213 7.96 9.71 7.73
CA GLY A 213 6.84 10.58 7.39
C GLY A 213 5.59 10.42 8.27
N LEU A 214 5.63 9.57 9.32
CA LEU A 214 4.59 9.54 10.35
C LEU A 214 4.78 10.66 11.38
N HIS A 215 3.65 11.18 11.86
CA HIS A 215 3.67 11.99 13.05
C HIS A 215 3.85 11.06 14.27
N GLN A 216 4.64 11.47 15.25
CA GLN A 216 4.92 10.67 16.47
C GLN A 216 3.64 10.12 17.13
N ARG A 217 2.55 10.89 17.10
CA ARG A 217 1.23 10.47 17.58
C ARG A 217 0.66 9.22 16.89
N ASP A 218 1.07 8.94 15.65
CA ASP A 218 0.57 7.82 14.85
C ASP A 218 1.47 6.59 14.91
N ASN A 219 2.67 6.68 15.54
CA ASN A 219 3.60 5.56 15.69
C ASN A 219 2.95 4.36 16.42
N HIS A 220 2.08 4.61 17.42
CA HIS A 220 1.40 3.54 18.13
C HIS A 220 0.49 2.68 17.23
N ARG A 221 -0.09 3.27 16.17
CA ARG A 221 -0.88 2.52 15.18
C ARG A 221 0.00 1.60 14.36
N LEU A 222 1.14 2.11 13.89
CA LEU A 222 2.13 1.31 13.16
C LEU A 222 2.68 0.17 14.04
N ILE A 223 3.02 0.47 15.30
CA ILE A 223 3.47 -0.56 16.27
C ILE A 223 2.39 -1.64 16.43
N GLY A 224 1.13 -1.25 16.62
CA GLY A 224 0.01 -2.19 16.71
C GLY A 224 -0.14 -3.07 15.47
N ALA A 225 0.04 -2.50 14.28
CA ALA A 225 0.00 -3.21 13.00
C ALA A 225 1.15 -4.22 12.87
N LEU A 226 2.39 -3.83 13.22
CA LEU A 226 3.57 -4.72 13.19
C LEU A 226 3.43 -5.85 14.22
N ARG A 227 2.93 -5.55 15.43
CA ARG A 227 2.61 -6.56 16.44
C ARG A 227 1.55 -7.55 15.98
N SER A 228 0.49 -7.06 15.34
CA SER A 228 -0.57 -7.92 14.79
C SER A 228 -0.03 -8.91 13.75
N LEU A 229 0.96 -8.51 12.93
CA LEU A 229 1.65 -9.43 12.01
C LEU A 229 2.47 -10.47 12.77
N ALA A 230 3.25 -10.07 13.79
CA ALA A 230 4.07 -10.98 14.59
C ALA A 230 3.20 -11.99 15.35
N ASP A 231 2.12 -11.52 16.00
CA ASP A 231 1.17 -12.36 16.73
C ASP A 231 0.43 -13.34 15.82
N GLY A 232 0.30 -13.00 14.52
CA GLY A 232 -0.23 -13.87 13.48
C GLY A 232 0.69 -15.03 13.07
N GLY A 233 1.81 -15.25 13.77
CA GLY A 233 2.76 -16.33 13.51
C GLY A 233 3.79 -15.99 12.42
N ASN A 234 4.12 -14.71 12.30
CA ASN A 234 5.12 -14.22 11.35
C ASN A 234 6.37 -13.69 12.09
N THR A 235 7.45 -13.58 11.37
CA THR A 235 8.66 -12.87 11.80
C THR A 235 8.66 -11.47 11.19
N VAL A 236 8.85 -10.45 12.01
CA VAL A 236 8.90 -9.05 11.53
C VAL A 236 10.27 -8.47 11.86
N LEU A 237 11.06 -8.21 10.83
CA LEU A 237 12.38 -7.60 10.92
C LEU A 237 12.26 -6.15 10.48
N VAL A 238 12.58 -5.21 11.37
CA VAL A 238 12.46 -3.78 11.14
C VAL A 238 13.82 -3.11 11.31
N VAL A 239 14.24 -2.34 10.34
CA VAL A 239 15.37 -1.42 10.46
C VAL A 239 14.79 -0.08 10.87
N GLU A 240 15.13 0.41 12.06
CA GLU A 240 14.51 1.61 12.63
C GLU A 240 15.45 2.38 13.55
N HIS A 241 15.14 3.64 13.74
CA HIS A 241 15.80 4.54 14.69
C HIS A 241 14.80 5.24 15.64
N ASP A 242 13.49 4.98 15.45
CA ASP A 242 12.45 5.49 16.35
C ASP A 242 12.43 4.70 17.65
N LYS A 243 12.51 5.44 18.77
CA LYS A 243 12.61 4.86 20.12
C LYS A 243 11.39 4.01 20.49
N ASP A 244 10.19 4.45 20.12
CA ASP A 244 8.96 3.76 20.53
C ASP A 244 8.83 2.42 19.81
N ILE A 245 9.25 2.35 18.53
CA ILE A 245 9.28 1.10 17.76
C ILE A 245 10.35 0.16 18.31
N MET A 246 11.56 0.66 18.63
CA MET A 246 12.62 -0.14 19.24
C MET A 246 12.19 -0.74 20.57
N LEU A 247 11.54 0.05 21.43
CA LEU A 247 11.03 -0.43 22.74
C LEU A 247 9.87 -1.44 22.61
N ALA A 248 9.18 -1.44 21.49
CA ALA A 248 8.10 -2.37 21.21
C ALA A 248 8.60 -3.69 20.61
N ALA A 249 9.86 -3.82 20.24
CA ALA A 249 10.42 -5.04 19.67
C ALA A 249 10.61 -6.15 20.74
N ASP A 250 10.55 -7.42 20.33
CA ASP A 250 10.88 -8.56 21.20
C ASP A 250 12.38 -8.70 21.38
N TYR A 251 13.15 -8.29 20.35
CA TYR A 251 14.60 -8.36 20.37
C TYR A 251 15.19 -7.23 19.52
N VAL A 252 16.25 -6.61 20.02
CA VAL A 252 16.93 -5.48 19.37
C VAL A 252 18.39 -5.82 19.12
N PHE A 253 18.89 -5.46 17.92
CA PHE A 253 20.30 -5.47 17.57
C PHE A 253 20.75 -4.03 17.33
N ASP A 254 21.68 -3.54 18.14
CA ASP A 254 22.30 -2.24 17.95
C ASP A 254 23.54 -2.38 17.05
N MET A 255 23.50 -1.69 15.91
CA MET A 255 24.54 -1.74 14.89
C MET A 255 25.38 -0.46 14.92
N GLY A 256 26.67 -0.59 15.18
CA GLY A 256 27.56 0.56 15.33
C GLY A 256 29.04 0.21 15.18
N PRO A 257 29.95 0.95 15.89
CA PRO A 257 29.70 2.17 16.67
C PRO A 257 29.48 3.44 15.83
N GLY A 258 29.81 3.43 14.55
CA GLY A 258 29.62 4.56 13.63
C GLY A 258 28.87 4.17 12.37
N ALA A 259 28.82 5.06 11.38
CA ALA A 259 28.20 4.82 10.08
C ALA A 259 29.24 4.46 9.00
N GLY A 260 28.80 3.84 7.90
CA GLY A 260 29.66 3.50 6.76
C GLY A 260 30.84 2.59 7.13
N GLU A 261 32.04 2.95 6.75
CA GLU A 261 33.27 2.16 6.98
C GLU A 261 33.61 1.95 8.47
N HIS A 262 33.09 2.79 9.35
CA HIS A 262 33.30 2.72 10.80
C HIS A 262 32.17 2.01 11.56
N GLY A 263 31.20 1.46 10.82
CA GLY A 263 30.03 0.77 11.39
C GLY A 263 30.00 -0.72 11.07
N GLY A 264 28.78 -1.30 11.11
CA GLY A 264 28.54 -2.67 10.68
C GLY A 264 28.87 -3.74 11.72
N LYS A 265 29.17 -3.39 12.97
CA LYS A 265 29.35 -4.32 14.06
C LYS A 265 28.12 -4.33 14.97
N VAL A 266 27.80 -5.48 15.53
CA VAL A 266 26.81 -5.58 16.61
C VAL A 266 27.48 -5.05 17.88
N VAL A 267 27.00 -3.92 18.38
CA VAL A 267 27.50 -3.23 19.59
C VAL A 267 26.80 -3.77 20.82
N ALA A 268 25.50 -3.96 20.73
CA ALA A 268 24.66 -4.54 21.77
C ALA A 268 23.51 -5.33 21.14
N HIS A 269 22.99 -6.28 21.89
CA HIS A 269 21.76 -6.99 21.51
C HIS A 269 21.06 -7.51 22.77
N GLY A 270 19.74 -7.64 22.68
CA GLY A 270 18.94 -8.15 23.81
C GLY A 270 17.44 -7.89 23.65
N THR A 271 16.68 -8.24 24.68
CA THR A 271 15.24 -8.01 24.83
C THR A 271 14.97 -6.68 25.51
#